data_e7f1478910018f87ea7017b4489e4c82
#
_entry.id   e7f1478910018f87ea7017b4489e4c82
#
_cell.length_a   1.000
_cell.length_b   1.000
_cell.length_c   1.000
_cell.angle_alpha   90.00
_cell.angle_beta   90.00
_cell.angle_gamma   90.00
#
_symmetry.space_group_name_H-M   'P 1'
#
loop_
_entity.id
_entity.type
_entity.pdbx_description
1 polymer ?
#
loop_
_entity_poly.entity_id
_entity_poly.type
_entity_poly.pdbx_seq_one_letter_code
_entity_poly.pdbx_strand_id
1 'polypeptide(L)'
;MTITRMMNNLVAPNKPSKQMAFDIAKIITDAGTWTPRSKQVSIGPSEIGHECLRRLAYKLIDIPKVNEGSNGNWSAQVGTAIHAHLADIFAKVEGFQVEQKVQIRGGLSGTVDLYDEVRGIVMDWKTTGASGLKERRSGGATAQQQIQVQLYGYGLAQQGLPVNQVALIYLPTSGSIDDM
;
A
#
# COMPACT_ATOMS: atom_id res chain seq x y z
N MET A 1 19.29 -36.47 33.96
CA MET A 1 19.87 -35.68 32.82
C MET A 1 19.19 -34.33 32.83
N THR A 2 19.91 -33.28 33.23
CA THR A 2 19.30 -31.96 33.51
C THR A 2 19.04 -31.23 32.19
N ILE A 3 17.89 -30.55 32.08
CA ILE A 3 17.44 -29.73 30.91
C ILE A 3 18.56 -28.81 30.39
N THR A 4 19.39 -28.27 31.29
CA THR A 4 20.57 -27.44 30.97
C THR A 4 21.59 -28.17 30.06
N ARG A 5 21.72 -29.50 30.17
CA ARG A 5 22.65 -30.29 29.36
C ARG A 5 22.09 -30.60 27.96
N MET A 6 20.76 -30.59 27.80
CA MET A 6 20.11 -30.67 26.51
C MET A 6 20.19 -29.35 25.72
N MET A 7 20.15 -28.22 26.42
CA MET A 7 20.26 -26.90 25.76
C MET A 7 21.67 -26.58 25.26
N ASN A 8 22.71 -27.14 25.85
CA ASN A 8 24.09 -26.96 25.39
C ASN A 8 24.47 -27.82 24.18
N ASN A 9 23.60 -28.76 23.78
CA ASN A 9 23.72 -29.51 22.50
C ASN A 9 22.90 -28.94 21.38
N LEU A 10 22.18 -27.85 21.59
CA LEU A 10 21.69 -27.02 20.50
C LEU A 10 22.92 -26.37 19.90
N VAL A 11 23.25 -26.81 18.71
CA VAL A 11 24.32 -26.33 17.83
C VAL A 11 24.54 -24.84 18.08
N ALA A 12 25.78 -24.44 18.38
CA ALA A 12 26.17 -23.04 18.42
C ALA A 12 25.54 -22.37 17.18
N PRO A 13 24.86 -21.21 17.34
CA PRO A 13 24.15 -20.61 16.22
C PRO A 13 25.15 -20.40 15.10
N ASN A 14 25.11 -21.27 14.12
CA ASN A 14 25.85 -21.07 12.87
C ASN A 14 25.37 -19.71 12.37
N LYS A 15 26.24 -18.72 12.35
CA LYS A 15 25.90 -17.44 11.71
C LYS A 15 25.30 -17.77 10.36
N PRO A 16 24.08 -17.30 10.05
CA PRO A 16 23.49 -17.59 8.76
C PRO A 16 24.50 -17.28 7.66
N SER A 17 24.75 -18.19 6.76
CA SER A 17 25.67 -17.93 5.65
C SER A 17 25.13 -16.76 4.84
N LYS A 18 26.02 -15.96 4.22
CA LYS A 18 25.60 -14.89 3.30
C LYS A 18 24.69 -15.46 2.20
N GLN A 19 24.92 -16.69 1.81
CA GLN A 19 24.09 -17.38 0.81
C GLN A 19 22.67 -17.60 1.33
N MET A 20 22.49 -18.06 2.56
CA MET A 20 21.17 -18.24 3.17
C MET A 20 20.39 -16.91 3.24
N ALA A 21 21.05 -15.82 3.63
CA ALA A 21 20.42 -14.51 3.65
C ALA A 21 20.00 -14.05 2.25
N PHE A 22 20.82 -14.31 1.24
CA PHE A 22 20.51 -14.02 -0.16
C PHE A 22 19.32 -14.87 -0.66
N ASP A 23 19.27 -16.15 -0.34
CA ASP A 23 18.19 -17.04 -0.76
C ASP A 23 16.84 -16.61 -0.15
N ILE A 24 16.82 -16.23 1.14
CA ILE A 24 15.62 -15.70 1.81
C ILE A 24 15.19 -14.37 1.17
N ALA A 25 16.12 -13.46 0.95
CA ALA A 25 15.82 -12.18 0.31
C ALA A 25 15.24 -12.39 -1.10
N LYS A 26 15.79 -13.35 -1.85
CA LYS A 26 15.28 -13.71 -3.17
C LYS A 26 13.85 -14.26 -3.13
N ILE A 27 13.54 -15.16 -2.19
CA ILE A 27 12.17 -15.68 -2.01
C ILE A 27 11.17 -14.53 -1.75
N ILE A 28 11.52 -13.61 -0.84
CA ILE A 28 10.67 -12.45 -0.51
C ILE A 28 10.50 -11.55 -1.74
N THR A 29 11.58 -11.30 -2.46
CA THR A 29 11.57 -10.49 -3.68
C THR A 29 10.67 -11.10 -4.75
N ASP A 30 10.86 -12.39 -5.03
CA ASP A 30 10.09 -13.12 -6.02
C ASP A 30 8.60 -13.14 -5.66
N ALA A 31 8.25 -13.35 -4.38
CA ALA A 31 6.87 -13.30 -3.92
C ALA A 31 6.19 -11.95 -4.21
N GLY A 32 6.92 -10.83 -4.10
CA GLY A 32 6.39 -9.50 -4.42
C GLY A 32 6.10 -9.27 -5.90
N THR A 33 6.69 -10.06 -6.81
CA THR A 33 6.45 -9.94 -8.26
C THR A 33 5.22 -10.71 -8.74
N TRP A 34 4.67 -11.61 -7.92
CA TRP A 34 3.58 -12.52 -8.29
C TRP A 34 2.18 -11.97 -8.00
N THR A 35 2.08 -10.74 -7.52
CA THR A 35 0.78 -10.16 -7.19
C THR A 35 -0.03 -9.82 -8.46
N PRO A 36 -1.35 -10.07 -8.50
CA PRO A 36 -2.20 -9.71 -9.63
C PRO A 36 -2.10 -8.23 -10.01
N ARG A 37 -1.85 -7.36 -9.03
CA ARG A 37 -1.71 -5.91 -9.21
C ARG A 37 -0.49 -5.52 -10.05
N SER A 38 0.60 -6.30 -10.00
CA SER A 38 1.80 -6.05 -10.81
C SER A 38 1.59 -6.31 -12.31
N LYS A 39 0.58 -7.11 -12.65
CA LYS A 39 0.22 -7.49 -14.02
C LYS A 39 -0.93 -6.66 -14.61
N GLN A 40 -1.44 -5.67 -13.86
CA GLN A 40 -2.56 -4.85 -14.33
C GLN A 40 -2.12 -3.89 -15.43
N VAL A 41 -2.71 -4.01 -16.60
CA VAL A 41 -2.49 -3.12 -17.76
C VAL A 41 -3.33 -1.85 -17.65
N SER A 42 -4.51 -1.91 -17.03
CA SER A 42 -5.39 -0.74 -16.85
C SER A 42 -4.81 0.29 -15.88
N ILE A 43 -5.09 1.57 -16.14
CA ILE A 43 -4.76 2.68 -15.24
C ILE A 43 -5.80 2.72 -14.11
N GLY A 44 -5.32 2.83 -12.86
CA GLY A 44 -6.16 3.03 -11.67
C GLY A 44 -6.10 4.48 -11.15
N PRO A 45 -6.97 4.85 -10.20
CA PRO A 45 -6.96 6.19 -9.58
C PRO A 45 -5.61 6.59 -8.99
N SER A 46 -4.85 5.62 -8.47
CA SER A 46 -3.51 5.84 -7.94
C SER A 46 -2.45 6.24 -8.98
N GLU A 47 -2.77 6.12 -10.27
CA GLU A 47 -1.81 6.37 -11.35
C GLU A 47 -2.23 7.55 -12.23
N ILE A 48 -3.53 7.88 -12.30
CA ILE A 48 -4.07 8.88 -13.24
C ILE A 48 -3.45 10.27 -13.07
N GLY A 49 -3.02 10.61 -11.85
CA GLY A 49 -2.33 11.86 -11.54
C GLY A 49 -0.82 11.86 -11.77
N HIS A 50 -0.27 10.82 -12.42
CA HIS A 50 1.16 10.74 -12.67
C HIS A 50 1.62 11.78 -13.68
N GLU A 51 2.70 12.50 -13.37
CA GLU A 51 3.23 13.60 -14.20
C GLU A 51 3.64 13.16 -15.62
N CYS A 52 4.13 11.94 -15.77
CA CYS A 52 4.60 11.41 -17.05
C CYS A 52 3.48 10.70 -17.81
N LEU A 53 2.81 11.41 -18.70
CA LEU A 53 1.78 10.84 -19.58
C LEU A 53 2.30 9.71 -20.47
N ARG A 54 3.57 9.76 -20.88
CA ARG A 54 4.20 8.69 -21.66
C ARG A 54 4.20 7.37 -20.90
N ARG A 55 4.51 7.41 -19.59
CA ARG A 55 4.44 6.22 -18.72
C ARG A 55 3.05 5.61 -18.71
N LEU A 56 2.03 6.44 -18.59
CA LEU A 56 0.63 5.98 -18.60
C LEU A 56 0.26 5.38 -19.95
N ALA A 57 0.64 6.06 -21.05
CA ALA A 57 0.40 5.55 -22.41
C ALA A 57 1.10 4.19 -22.63
N TYR A 58 2.36 4.05 -22.24
CA TYR A 58 3.10 2.80 -22.39
C TYR A 58 2.47 1.65 -21.58
N LYS A 59 1.93 1.96 -20.40
CA LYS A 59 1.19 0.97 -19.62
C LYS A 59 -0.07 0.50 -20.34
N LEU A 60 -0.85 1.42 -20.91
CA LEU A 60 -2.10 1.11 -21.63
C LEU A 60 -1.91 0.26 -22.88
N ILE A 61 -0.78 0.43 -23.57
CA ILE A 61 -0.44 -0.36 -24.78
C ILE A 61 0.50 -1.54 -24.45
N ASP A 62 0.65 -1.85 -23.16
CA ASP A 62 1.40 -3.00 -22.64
C ASP A 62 2.84 -3.11 -23.18
N ILE A 63 3.54 -1.98 -23.26
CA ILE A 63 4.96 -1.97 -23.64
C ILE A 63 5.77 -2.72 -22.57
N PRO A 64 6.62 -3.69 -22.97
CA PRO A 64 7.48 -4.39 -22.02
C PRO A 64 8.36 -3.43 -21.23
N LYS A 65 8.40 -3.60 -19.93
CA LYS A 65 9.26 -2.81 -19.05
C LYS A 65 10.70 -3.31 -19.16
N VAL A 66 11.61 -2.46 -19.61
CA VAL A 66 13.02 -2.81 -19.81
C VAL A 66 13.93 -2.49 -18.61
N ASN A 67 13.43 -1.73 -17.64
CA ASN A 67 14.18 -1.24 -16.48
C ASN A 67 13.53 -1.66 -15.15
N GLU A 68 12.94 -2.86 -15.08
CA GLU A 68 12.48 -3.41 -13.82
C GLU A 68 13.72 -3.71 -12.97
N GLY A 69 13.98 -2.84 -11.99
CA GLY A 69 15.02 -3.10 -11.01
C GLY A 69 14.74 -4.43 -10.29
N SER A 70 15.76 -5.23 -10.10
CA SER A 70 15.73 -6.51 -9.39
C SER A 70 15.38 -6.39 -7.89
N ASN A 71 15.20 -5.20 -7.39
CA ASN A 71 14.86 -4.96 -6.01
C ASN A 71 13.36 -5.17 -5.84
N GLY A 72 12.99 -6.37 -5.39
CA GLY A 72 11.62 -6.70 -5.01
C GLY A 72 11.03 -5.56 -4.21
N ASN A 73 9.80 -5.23 -4.53
CA ASN A 73 9.10 -4.06 -4.01
C ASN A 73 8.72 -4.26 -2.54
N TRP A 74 9.72 -4.38 -1.66
CA TRP A 74 9.54 -4.57 -0.21
C TRP A 74 8.61 -3.52 0.39
N SER A 75 8.80 -2.26 0.04
CA SER A 75 7.92 -1.18 0.53
C SER A 75 6.46 -1.39 0.13
N ALA A 76 6.19 -1.89 -1.08
CA ALA A 76 4.82 -2.20 -1.50
C ALA A 76 4.26 -3.43 -0.78
N GLN A 77 5.08 -4.44 -0.48
CA GLN A 77 4.65 -5.59 0.32
C GLN A 77 4.28 -5.17 1.75
N VAL A 78 5.11 -4.35 2.39
CA VAL A 78 4.82 -3.76 3.72
C VAL A 78 3.54 -2.94 3.67
N GLY A 79 3.39 -2.08 2.68
CA GLY A 79 2.16 -1.31 2.48
C GLY A 79 0.93 -2.22 2.38
N THR A 80 0.98 -3.23 1.53
CA THR A 80 -0.13 -4.20 1.36
C THR A 80 -0.47 -4.92 2.67
N ALA A 81 0.53 -5.34 3.44
CA ALA A 81 0.30 -6.00 4.72
C ALA A 81 -0.36 -5.07 5.75
N ILE A 82 0.05 -3.80 5.80
CA ILE A 82 -0.54 -2.79 6.68
C ILE A 82 -2.00 -2.51 6.27
N HIS A 83 -2.27 -2.32 4.97
CA HIS A 83 -3.64 -2.12 4.48
C HIS A 83 -4.56 -3.29 4.85
N ALA A 84 -4.13 -4.53 4.61
CA ALA A 84 -4.90 -5.71 4.99
C ALA A 84 -5.18 -5.77 6.50
N HIS A 85 -4.17 -5.50 7.33
CA HIS A 85 -4.32 -5.48 8.78
C HIS A 85 -5.31 -4.40 9.25
N LEU A 86 -5.24 -3.19 8.69
CA LEU A 86 -6.17 -2.12 9.02
C LEU A 86 -7.59 -2.41 8.53
N ALA A 87 -7.75 -3.02 7.36
CA ALA A 87 -9.05 -3.47 6.88
C ALA A 87 -9.68 -4.46 7.86
N ASP A 88 -8.91 -5.43 8.38
CA ASP A 88 -9.36 -6.39 9.40
C ASP A 88 -9.78 -5.73 10.72
N ILE A 89 -9.11 -4.65 11.12
CA ILE A 89 -9.46 -3.87 12.31
C ILE A 89 -10.76 -3.13 12.09
N PHE A 90 -10.84 -2.30 11.05
CA PHE A 90 -11.97 -1.40 10.80
C PHE A 90 -13.23 -2.13 10.34
N ALA A 91 -13.12 -3.32 9.75
CA ALA A 91 -14.29 -4.17 9.44
C ALA A 91 -15.09 -4.57 10.67
N LYS A 92 -14.53 -4.46 11.88
CA LYS A 92 -15.17 -4.79 13.16
C LYS A 92 -15.70 -3.55 13.89
N VAL A 93 -15.50 -2.37 13.35
CA VAL A 93 -15.91 -1.10 13.95
C VAL A 93 -17.14 -0.60 13.21
N GLU A 94 -18.23 -0.42 13.93
CA GLU A 94 -19.50 0.08 13.38
C GLU A 94 -19.32 1.50 12.78
N GLY A 95 -19.97 1.75 11.66
CA GLY A 95 -19.90 3.03 10.96
C GLY A 95 -18.72 3.16 10.00
N PHE A 96 -17.91 2.11 9.82
CA PHE A 96 -16.84 2.10 8.83
C PHE A 96 -17.05 1.03 7.76
N GLN A 97 -16.77 1.39 6.53
CA GLN A 97 -16.68 0.44 5.40
C GLN A 97 -15.23 0.38 4.91
N VAL A 98 -14.73 -0.83 4.68
CA VAL A 98 -13.36 -1.08 4.22
C VAL A 98 -13.36 -1.63 2.80
N GLU A 99 -12.28 -1.37 2.06
CA GLU A 99 -12.03 -1.93 0.73
C GLU A 99 -13.21 -1.73 -0.25
N GLN A 100 -13.85 -0.54 -0.19
CA GLN A 100 -15.02 -0.23 -1.00
C GLN A 100 -14.64 -0.04 -2.47
N LYS A 101 -15.24 -0.87 -3.33
CA LYS A 101 -15.03 -0.74 -4.78
C LYS A 101 -15.79 0.46 -5.32
N VAL A 102 -15.10 1.29 -6.07
CA VAL A 102 -15.68 2.45 -6.73
C VAL A 102 -15.55 2.34 -8.24
N GLN A 103 -16.62 2.71 -8.91
CA GLN A 103 -16.64 2.95 -10.36
C GLN A 103 -16.60 4.45 -10.58
N ILE A 104 -15.64 4.88 -11.38
CA ILE A 104 -15.45 6.28 -11.74
C ILE A 104 -15.75 6.43 -13.24
N ARG A 105 -16.10 7.61 -13.65
CA ARG A 105 -16.44 7.88 -15.05
C ARG A 105 -15.31 7.43 -16.00
N GLY A 106 -15.69 6.93 -17.18
CA GLY A 106 -14.73 6.52 -18.22
C GLY A 106 -14.10 5.13 -18.00
N GLY A 107 -14.74 4.27 -17.20
CA GLY A 107 -14.25 2.92 -16.94
C GLY A 107 -13.12 2.84 -15.92
N LEU A 108 -12.75 3.95 -15.33
CA LEU A 108 -11.79 3.99 -14.22
C LEU A 108 -12.44 3.37 -12.97
N SER A 109 -11.79 2.42 -12.36
CA SER A 109 -12.23 1.78 -11.12
C SER A 109 -11.11 1.73 -10.08
N GLY A 110 -11.47 1.64 -8.82
CA GLY A 110 -10.52 1.52 -7.74
C GLY A 110 -11.14 0.94 -6.48
N THR A 111 -10.36 0.91 -5.44
CA THR A 111 -10.80 0.46 -4.12
C THR A 111 -10.42 1.54 -3.10
N VAL A 112 -11.40 1.99 -2.35
CA VAL A 112 -11.25 2.93 -1.23
C VAL A 112 -10.84 2.13 -0.01
N ASP A 113 -9.77 2.53 0.66
CA ASP A 113 -9.27 1.80 1.82
C ASP A 113 -10.24 1.85 3.00
N LEU A 114 -10.78 3.04 3.31
CA LEU A 114 -11.70 3.25 4.42
C LEU A 114 -12.71 4.36 4.12
N TYR A 115 -13.97 4.12 4.46
CA TYR A 115 -15.04 5.10 4.41
C TYR A 115 -15.75 5.17 5.78
N ASP A 116 -15.79 6.36 6.37
CA ASP A 116 -16.56 6.68 7.58
C ASP A 116 -17.98 7.10 7.16
N GLU A 117 -18.94 6.22 7.35
CA GLU A 117 -20.34 6.45 6.98
C GLU A 117 -21.00 7.56 7.80
N VAL A 118 -20.60 7.70 9.05
CA VAL A 118 -21.21 8.66 10.00
C VAL A 118 -20.81 10.08 9.63
N ARG A 119 -19.53 10.28 9.27
CA ARG A 119 -19.01 11.61 8.94
C ARG A 119 -18.96 11.90 7.45
N GLY A 120 -19.14 10.87 6.60
CA GLY A 120 -18.98 10.98 5.16
C GLY A 120 -17.53 11.27 4.75
N ILE A 121 -16.56 10.60 5.38
CA ILE A 121 -15.13 10.83 5.13
C ILE A 121 -14.55 9.64 4.38
N VAL A 122 -13.96 9.90 3.22
CA VAL A 122 -13.21 8.92 2.42
C VAL A 122 -11.74 9.01 2.77
N MET A 123 -11.12 7.89 3.12
CA MET A 123 -9.73 7.85 3.56
C MET A 123 -8.92 6.85 2.74
N ASP A 124 -7.66 7.21 2.49
CA ASP A 124 -6.68 6.37 1.81
C ASP A 124 -5.38 6.32 2.64
N TRP A 125 -4.92 5.10 2.92
CA TRP A 125 -3.74 4.86 3.71
C TRP A 125 -2.47 5.02 2.88
N LYS A 126 -1.47 5.68 3.43
CA LYS A 126 -0.14 5.81 2.83
C LYS A 126 0.94 5.45 3.85
N THR A 127 1.63 4.36 3.63
CA THR A 127 2.77 3.99 4.48
C THR A 127 4.01 4.78 4.08
N THR A 128 4.75 5.28 5.07
CA THR A 128 5.96 6.06 4.82
C THR A 128 6.96 5.91 5.97
N GLY A 129 8.25 6.03 5.65
CA GLY A 129 9.29 6.13 6.67
C GLY A 129 9.36 7.53 7.31
N ALA A 130 10.18 7.69 8.36
CA ALA A 130 10.28 8.94 9.11
C ALA A 130 10.61 10.17 8.25
N SER A 131 11.51 10.04 7.27
CA SER A 131 11.85 11.14 6.36
C SER A 131 10.68 11.55 5.47
N GLY A 132 9.95 10.57 4.93
CA GLY A 132 8.76 10.82 4.12
C GLY A 132 7.64 11.46 4.95
N LEU A 133 7.46 11.03 6.20
CA LEU A 133 6.47 11.63 7.09
C LEU A 133 6.78 13.10 7.36
N LYS A 134 8.05 13.43 7.64
CA LYS A 134 8.51 14.82 7.80
C LYS A 134 8.23 15.65 6.54
N GLU A 135 8.51 15.10 5.38
CA GLU A 135 8.23 15.75 4.09
C GLU A 135 6.73 16.02 3.90
N ARG A 136 5.88 15.03 4.22
CA ARG A 136 4.42 15.21 4.10
C ARG A 136 3.87 16.26 5.08
N ARG A 137 4.42 16.32 6.29
CA ARG A 137 4.02 17.36 7.28
C ARG A 137 4.36 18.77 6.82
N SER A 138 5.49 18.97 6.14
CA SER A 138 5.92 20.30 5.68
C SER A 138 5.38 20.68 4.30
N GLY A 139 5.28 19.72 3.38
CA GLY A 139 4.93 19.96 1.98
C GLY A 139 3.54 19.45 1.56
N GLY A 140 2.86 18.73 2.44
CA GLY A 140 1.58 18.10 2.12
C GLY A 140 1.67 16.89 1.20
N ALA A 141 0.52 16.42 0.75
CA ALA A 141 0.39 15.31 -0.17
C ALA A 141 0.85 15.68 -1.59
N THR A 142 1.36 14.70 -2.34
CA THR A 142 1.67 14.90 -3.76
C THR A 142 0.38 15.12 -4.57
N ALA A 143 0.49 15.84 -5.70
CA ALA A 143 -0.66 16.05 -6.60
C ALA A 143 -1.30 14.72 -7.03
N GLN A 144 -0.50 13.69 -7.30
CA GLN A 144 -0.98 12.36 -7.65
C GLN A 144 -1.83 11.73 -6.53
N GLN A 145 -1.39 11.84 -5.28
CA GLN A 145 -2.15 11.33 -4.12
C GLN A 145 -3.44 12.12 -3.89
N GLN A 146 -3.38 13.44 -4.04
CA GLN A 146 -4.57 14.31 -3.96
C GLN A 146 -5.60 13.93 -5.02
N ILE A 147 -5.19 13.75 -6.27
CA ILE A 147 -6.06 13.30 -7.36
C ILE A 147 -6.67 11.94 -7.03
N GLN A 148 -5.88 10.99 -6.55
CA GLN A 148 -6.35 9.66 -6.18
C GLN A 148 -7.51 9.73 -5.18
N VAL A 149 -7.31 10.39 -4.04
CA VAL A 149 -8.33 10.43 -2.98
C VAL A 149 -9.57 11.22 -3.39
N GLN A 150 -9.40 12.28 -4.22
CA GLN A 150 -10.54 13.02 -4.80
C GLN A 150 -11.36 12.13 -5.75
N LEU A 151 -10.71 11.32 -6.58
CA LEU A 151 -11.38 10.38 -7.46
C LEU A 151 -12.16 9.31 -6.67
N TYR A 152 -11.63 8.85 -5.55
CA TYR A 152 -12.34 7.95 -4.65
C TYR A 152 -13.59 8.60 -4.06
N GLY A 153 -13.46 9.83 -3.55
CA GLY A 153 -14.62 10.60 -3.05
C GLY A 153 -15.67 10.82 -4.13
N TYR A 154 -15.25 11.21 -5.32
CA TYR A 154 -16.16 11.36 -6.47
C TYR A 154 -16.87 10.04 -6.81
N GLY A 155 -16.14 8.91 -6.84
CA GLY A 155 -16.71 7.60 -7.15
C GLY A 155 -17.77 7.16 -6.14
N LEU A 156 -17.53 7.34 -4.84
CA LEU A 156 -18.52 7.03 -3.80
C LEU A 156 -19.73 7.97 -3.88
N ALA A 157 -19.52 9.25 -4.14
CA ALA A 157 -20.62 10.21 -4.32
C ALA A 157 -21.50 9.86 -5.52
N GLN A 158 -20.91 9.38 -6.63
CA GLN A 158 -21.66 8.88 -7.80
C GLN A 158 -22.48 7.61 -7.48
N GLN A 159 -22.08 6.84 -6.49
CA GLN A 159 -22.81 5.67 -5.99
C GLN A 159 -23.91 6.05 -5.00
N GLY A 160 -24.10 7.36 -4.74
CA GLY A 160 -25.13 7.87 -3.83
C GLY A 160 -24.73 7.91 -2.34
N LEU A 161 -23.46 7.66 -2.02
CA LEU A 161 -22.98 7.77 -0.64
C LEU A 161 -22.66 9.23 -0.28
N PRO A 162 -22.98 9.67 0.93
CA PRO A 162 -22.60 11.02 1.41
C PRO A 162 -21.07 11.14 1.46
N VAL A 163 -20.50 12.12 0.77
CA VAL A 163 -19.06 12.43 0.85
C VAL A 163 -18.89 13.90 1.21
N ASN A 164 -18.49 14.16 2.43
CA ASN A 164 -18.25 15.49 2.96
C ASN A 164 -16.77 15.88 2.89
N GLN A 165 -15.87 14.88 2.99
CA GLN A 165 -14.44 15.11 3.06
C GLN A 165 -13.67 13.92 2.48
N VAL A 166 -12.48 14.18 2.00
CA VAL A 166 -11.48 13.16 1.65
C VAL A 166 -10.21 13.39 2.45
N ALA A 167 -9.51 12.33 2.85
CA ALA A 167 -8.31 12.40 3.66
C ALA A 167 -7.25 11.40 3.22
N LEU A 168 -5.99 11.80 3.33
CA LEU A 168 -4.84 10.92 3.20
C LEU A 168 -4.23 10.74 4.59
N ILE A 169 -4.15 9.50 5.03
CA ILE A 169 -3.62 9.16 6.35
C ILE A 169 -2.23 8.56 6.18
N TYR A 170 -1.21 9.25 6.64
CA TYR A 170 0.17 8.79 6.54
C TYR A 170 0.57 8.00 7.76
N LEU A 171 0.81 6.70 7.56
CA LEU A 171 1.16 5.73 8.59
C LEU A 171 2.68 5.55 8.64
N PRO A 172 3.31 5.75 9.80
CA PRO A 172 4.74 5.50 9.95
C PRO A 172 5.03 3.99 9.86
N THR A 173 6.06 3.61 9.10
CA THR A 173 6.55 2.22 9.05
C THR A 173 7.48 1.89 10.23
N SER A 174 7.80 2.87 11.06
CA SER A 174 8.58 2.76 12.30
C SER A 174 8.29 3.94 13.20
N GLY A 175 8.38 3.75 14.51
CA GLY A 175 8.04 4.79 15.51
C GLY A 175 6.64 4.61 16.09
N SER A 176 6.01 5.72 16.52
CA SER A 176 4.67 5.70 17.11
C SER A 176 3.58 6.01 16.10
N ILE A 177 2.39 5.44 16.33
CA ILE A 177 1.17 5.81 15.59
C ILE A 177 0.76 7.26 15.88
N ASP A 178 1.15 7.82 17.02
CA ASP A 178 0.92 9.22 17.37
C ASP A 178 1.68 10.19 16.45
N ASP A 179 2.58 9.66 15.62
CA ASP A 179 3.30 10.41 14.59
C ASP A 179 2.52 10.62 13.29
N MET A 180 1.28 10.16 13.19
CA MET A 180 0.43 10.35 12.01
C MET A 180 0.13 11.81 11.69
#